data_ab96f282d366adde07fc1b78b3b50e99
#
_entry.id   ab96f282d366adde07fc1b78b3b50e99
#
_cell.length_a   1.000
_cell.length_b   1.000
_cell.length_c   1.000
_cell.angle_alpha   90.00
_cell.angle_beta   90.00
_cell.angle_gamma   90.00
#
_symmetry.space_group_name_H-M   'P 1'
#
loop_
_entity.id
_entity.type
_entity.pdbx_description
1 polymer ?
#
loop_
_entity_poly.entity_id
_entity_poly.type
_entity_poly.pdbx_seq_one_letter_code
_entity_poly.pdbx_strand_id
1 'polypeptide(L)'
;MSAMHEQAMNYVYQQVLQRLSGYLNRNERTALQLLIQRLVVAAGGIDKIGGYKVLVAFGGGKDSAYTVAMLRAAQLTIAARGPATFRLRVANMRHAGITSAVMGNIDRCYSALFMHDDPRVELLVIDHQYAQIFEADLPFSSAGREQNRSDLLLAGHLTAGDARTTFCNSCYLGMAEFMVRAACWGDGVDALISADSLKEQKQYAAWITRLARHGKENVAPWHTLGFSGALNVIDTVASEYYQALYGDAAQPSGYTRPPFYPHRSLAPTLLTAADLIGFRAHEHWALLTDFLGFRFDDLAFNFSESDCANPLLMAHLRGLRAEFIEDRSYDVGIAQYLEVAATLMRRKRMPGRLITQALAAYDSPEKIQDRRQLAEGYGQEAFGLGETQWVCLLFSPFVDAGARLEAFLRRYHPGMLVGLSDLHKALAGQLAPDLVEHWLVDVSGLSLKGLQSLYAKGRVDFNDDSSIIARVRAADPDKRRVVTVDPFTGTLTSEVISGR
;
A
#
# COMPACT_ATOMS: atom_id res chain seq x y z
N MET A 1 10.80 -35.71 13.65
CA MET A 1 11.46 -34.97 14.76
C MET A 1 11.57 -35.90 15.96
N SER A 2 12.63 -35.79 16.77
CA SER A 2 12.75 -36.62 17.98
C SER A 2 11.78 -36.12 19.05
N ALA A 3 11.32 -37.02 19.96
CA ALA A 3 10.44 -36.65 21.07
C ALA A 3 11.06 -35.54 21.96
N MET A 4 12.36 -35.51 22.09
CA MET A 4 13.10 -34.45 22.81
C MET A 4 12.96 -33.09 22.13
N HIS A 5 13.04 -33.05 20.80
CA HIS A 5 12.86 -31.82 20.03
C HIS A 5 11.43 -31.28 20.19
N GLU A 6 10.42 -32.13 20.12
CA GLU A 6 9.02 -31.76 20.31
C GLU A 6 8.76 -31.21 21.72
N GLN A 7 9.37 -31.80 22.75
CA GLN A 7 9.28 -31.28 24.10
C GLN A 7 9.94 -29.93 24.27
N ALA A 8 11.09 -29.71 23.65
CA ALA A 8 11.79 -28.43 23.65
C ALA A 8 10.96 -27.34 22.95
N MET A 9 10.37 -27.64 21.80
CA MET A 9 9.48 -26.72 21.08
C MET A 9 8.23 -26.37 21.90
N ASN A 10 7.59 -27.37 22.53
CA ASN A 10 6.43 -27.13 23.40
C ASN A 10 6.77 -26.22 24.58
N TYR A 11 7.95 -26.37 25.18
CA TYR A 11 8.42 -25.48 26.22
C TYR A 11 8.56 -24.03 25.69
N VAL A 12 9.18 -23.84 24.54
CA VAL A 12 9.34 -22.50 23.91
C VAL A 12 7.97 -21.89 23.63
N TYR A 13 7.02 -22.62 23.09
CA TYR A 13 5.67 -22.13 22.83
C TYR A 13 4.96 -21.69 24.10
N GLN A 14 5.12 -22.42 25.21
CA GLN A 14 4.58 -22.02 26.50
C GLN A 14 5.21 -20.72 27.01
N GLN A 15 6.54 -20.56 26.87
CA GLN A 15 7.23 -19.33 27.24
C GLN A 15 6.76 -18.13 26.41
N VAL A 16 6.61 -18.30 25.11
CA VAL A 16 6.06 -17.25 24.22
C VAL A 16 4.65 -16.86 24.66
N LEU A 17 3.77 -17.84 24.89
CA LEU A 17 2.39 -17.58 25.34
C LEU A 17 2.34 -16.88 26.70
N GLN A 18 3.18 -17.29 27.64
CA GLN A 18 3.25 -16.69 28.97
C GLN A 18 3.71 -15.24 28.90
N ARG A 19 4.80 -14.96 28.16
CA ARG A 19 5.31 -13.60 27.96
C ARG A 19 4.28 -12.71 27.27
N LEU A 20 3.69 -13.18 26.17
CA LEU A 20 2.66 -12.44 25.42
C LEU A 20 1.44 -12.13 26.31
N SER A 21 0.98 -13.12 27.11
CA SER A 21 -0.13 -12.94 28.04
C SER A 21 0.15 -11.93 29.14
N GLY A 22 1.43 -11.71 29.49
CA GLY A 22 1.86 -10.70 30.45
C GLY A 22 1.55 -9.28 29.99
N TYR A 23 1.51 -9.03 28.70
CA TYR A 23 1.17 -7.72 28.10
C TYR A 23 -0.33 -7.50 27.93
N LEU A 24 -1.16 -8.55 28.05
CA LEU A 24 -2.61 -8.46 27.88
C LEU A 24 -3.30 -8.08 29.20
N ASN A 25 -4.10 -7.03 29.15
CA ASN A 25 -4.97 -6.65 30.25
C ASN A 25 -6.17 -7.61 30.37
N ARG A 26 -7.03 -7.42 31.41
CA ARG A 26 -8.17 -8.29 31.66
C ARG A 26 -9.17 -8.34 30.49
N ASN A 27 -9.46 -7.20 29.87
CA ASN A 27 -10.41 -7.13 28.76
C ASN A 27 -9.85 -7.86 27.52
N GLU A 28 -8.58 -7.70 27.24
CA GLU A 28 -7.89 -8.36 26.13
C GLU A 28 -7.79 -9.88 26.32
N ARG A 29 -7.59 -10.34 27.55
CA ARG A 29 -7.66 -11.78 27.86
C ARG A 29 -9.08 -12.35 27.66
N THR A 30 -10.11 -11.57 27.99
CA THR A 30 -11.50 -11.94 27.67
C THR A 30 -11.73 -11.97 26.17
N ALA A 31 -11.27 -10.96 25.44
CA ALA A 31 -11.35 -10.90 23.98
C ALA A 31 -10.62 -12.08 23.32
N LEU A 32 -9.46 -12.47 23.84
CA LEU A 32 -8.73 -13.66 23.40
C LEU A 32 -9.56 -14.94 23.56
N GLN A 33 -10.25 -15.13 24.71
CA GLN A 33 -11.12 -16.29 24.89
C GLN A 33 -12.31 -16.30 23.92
N LEU A 34 -12.91 -15.13 23.65
CA LEU A 34 -13.99 -15.00 22.66
C LEU A 34 -13.47 -15.27 21.23
N LEU A 35 -12.26 -14.81 20.89
CA LEU A 35 -11.63 -15.11 19.61
C LEU A 35 -11.38 -16.61 19.45
N ILE A 36 -10.89 -17.29 20.48
CA ILE A 36 -10.71 -18.75 20.50
C ILE A 36 -12.04 -19.44 20.25
N GLN A 37 -13.11 -19.07 20.97
CA GLN A 37 -14.44 -19.66 20.76
C GLN A 37 -14.94 -19.44 19.33
N ARG A 38 -14.76 -18.24 18.78
CA ARG A 38 -15.15 -17.91 17.39
C ARG A 38 -14.42 -18.81 16.38
N LEU A 39 -13.12 -19.02 16.56
CA LEU A 39 -12.32 -19.89 15.69
C LEU A 39 -12.74 -21.36 15.81
N VAL A 40 -13.01 -21.86 17.01
CA VAL A 40 -13.48 -23.24 17.24
C VAL A 40 -14.85 -23.44 16.60
N VAL A 41 -15.77 -22.49 16.75
CA VAL A 41 -17.11 -22.57 16.11
C VAL A 41 -16.98 -22.54 14.59
N ALA A 42 -16.15 -21.64 14.05
CA ALA A 42 -15.94 -21.54 12.59
C ALA A 42 -15.31 -22.81 12.01
N ALA A 43 -14.45 -23.49 12.76
CA ALA A 43 -13.87 -24.78 12.37
C ALA A 43 -14.88 -25.95 12.45
N GLY A 44 -16.05 -25.73 13.04
CA GLY A 44 -17.06 -26.77 13.27
C GLY A 44 -16.78 -27.66 14.49
N GLY A 45 -16.00 -27.16 15.46
CA GLY A 45 -15.68 -27.79 16.72
C GLY A 45 -14.19 -27.96 16.98
N ILE A 46 -13.86 -28.23 18.24
CA ILE A 46 -12.47 -28.41 18.69
C ILE A 46 -11.79 -29.61 18.00
N ASP A 47 -12.53 -30.66 17.71
CA ASP A 47 -12.01 -31.87 17.06
C ASP A 47 -11.64 -31.64 15.59
N LYS A 48 -12.21 -30.61 14.96
CA LYS A 48 -11.94 -30.24 13.56
C LYS A 48 -10.91 -29.13 13.41
N ILE A 49 -10.52 -28.47 14.51
CA ILE A 49 -9.65 -27.30 14.51
C ILE A 49 -8.28 -27.56 13.84
N GLY A 50 -7.75 -28.78 13.97
CA GLY A 50 -6.46 -29.16 13.39
C GLY A 50 -6.41 -29.13 11.86
N GLY A 51 -7.55 -29.26 11.19
CA GLY A 51 -7.69 -29.12 9.74
C GLY A 51 -8.06 -27.71 9.26
N TYR A 52 -8.32 -26.80 10.19
CA TYR A 52 -8.77 -25.43 9.87
C TYR A 52 -7.59 -24.50 9.64
N LYS A 53 -7.61 -23.77 8.53
CA LYS A 53 -6.54 -22.85 8.15
C LYS A 53 -7.06 -21.42 8.05
N VAL A 54 -6.38 -20.50 8.74
CA VAL A 54 -6.74 -19.09 8.85
C VAL A 54 -5.66 -18.24 8.19
N LEU A 55 -6.05 -17.34 7.29
CA LEU A 55 -5.19 -16.33 6.69
C LEU A 55 -5.39 -14.99 7.38
N VAL A 56 -4.29 -14.31 7.69
CA VAL A 56 -4.27 -12.90 8.09
C VAL A 56 -3.31 -12.12 7.20
N ALA A 57 -3.75 -10.96 6.71
CA ALA A 57 -2.89 -10.01 6.02
C ALA A 57 -2.08 -9.20 7.05
N PHE A 58 -0.77 -9.11 6.84
CA PHE A 58 0.14 -8.39 7.73
C PHE A 58 1.02 -7.42 6.94
N GLY A 59 0.73 -6.13 7.01
CA GLY A 59 1.49 -5.08 6.31
C GLY A 59 2.75 -4.60 7.05
N GLY A 60 3.11 -5.20 8.18
CA GLY A 60 4.25 -4.73 9.01
C GLY A 60 3.93 -3.51 9.87
N GLY A 61 2.71 -2.98 9.82
CA GLY A 61 2.26 -1.88 10.66
C GLY A 61 1.84 -2.33 12.07
N LYS A 62 1.73 -1.38 12.99
CA LYS A 62 1.44 -1.62 14.42
C LYS A 62 0.12 -2.36 14.67
N ASP A 63 -0.96 -2.00 13.96
CA ASP A 63 -2.30 -2.55 14.20
C ASP A 63 -2.38 -4.00 13.73
N SER A 64 -1.80 -4.31 12.57
CA SER A 64 -1.71 -5.67 12.06
C SER A 64 -0.75 -6.56 12.87
N ALA A 65 0.34 -6.00 13.42
CA ALA A 65 1.23 -6.73 14.34
C ALA A 65 0.49 -7.19 15.60
N TYR A 66 -0.35 -6.32 16.17
CA TYR A 66 -1.20 -6.69 17.30
C TYR A 66 -2.18 -7.81 16.97
N THR A 67 -2.81 -7.75 15.80
CA THR A 67 -3.73 -8.82 15.33
C THR A 67 -3.02 -10.15 15.16
N VAL A 68 -1.82 -10.17 14.57
CA VAL A 68 -0.98 -11.37 14.44
C VAL A 68 -0.64 -11.94 15.83
N ALA A 69 -0.26 -11.08 16.79
CA ALA A 69 0.03 -11.50 18.16
C ALA A 69 -1.18 -12.14 18.84
N MET A 70 -2.38 -11.57 18.69
CA MET A 70 -3.63 -12.13 19.25
C MET A 70 -4.00 -13.49 18.61
N LEU A 71 -3.83 -13.62 17.29
CA LEU A 71 -4.07 -14.89 16.60
C LEU A 71 -3.04 -15.96 17.03
N ARG A 72 -1.79 -15.56 17.20
CA ARG A 72 -0.75 -16.46 17.72
C ARG A 72 -1.05 -16.88 19.15
N ALA A 73 -1.49 -15.97 20.03
CA ALA A 73 -1.92 -16.29 21.38
C ALA A 73 -3.09 -17.30 21.38
N ALA A 74 -4.07 -17.11 20.49
CA ALA A 74 -5.18 -18.04 20.33
C ALA A 74 -4.69 -19.43 19.88
N GLN A 75 -3.82 -19.48 18.87
CA GLN A 75 -3.25 -20.72 18.35
C GLN A 75 -2.50 -21.50 19.43
N LEU A 76 -1.62 -20.83 20.19
CA LEU A 76 -0.84 -21.44 21.25
C LEU A 76 -1.72 -21.88 22.45
N THR A 77 -2.76 -21.09 22.77
CA THR A 77 -3.71 -21.43 23.84
C THR A 77 -4.51 -22.68 23.50
N ILE A 78 -4.96 -22.82 22.26
CA ILE A 78 -5.67 -24.04 21.81
C ILE A 78 -4.71 -25.24 21.84
N ALA A 79 -3.48 -25.07 21.31
CA ALA A 79 -2.48 -26.13 21.31
C ALA A 79 -2.08 -26.61 22.72
N ALA A 80 -2.13 -25.74 23.71
CA ALA A 80 -1.86 -26.10 25.11
C ALA A 80 -2.98 -26.90 25.79
N ARG A 81 -4.20 -26.85 25.21
CA ARG A 81 -5.41 -27.48 25.80
C ARG A 81 -5.90 -28.71 25.03
N GLY A 82 -5.41 -28.94 23.82
CA GLY A 82 -5.87 -29.97 22.93
C GLY A 82 -4.77 -30.58 22.10
N PRO A 83 -5.04 -31.73 21.42
CA PRO A 83 -4.04 -32.43 20.62
C PRO A 83 -3.65 -31.65 19.32
N ALA A 84 -4.49 -30.70 18.89
CA ALA A 84 -4.31 -29.97 17.66
C ALA A 84 -4.79 -28.54 17.79
N THR A 85 -4.31 -27.67 16.90
CA THR A 85 -4.74 -26.27 16.74
C THR A 85 -4.85 -25.93 15.26
N PHE A 86 -5.47 -24.79 14.94
CA PHE A 86 -5.57 -24.31 13.56
C PHE A 86 -4.20 -23.99 12.96
N ARG A 87 -4.10 -24.04 11.65
CA ARG A 87 -2.95 -23.52 10.91
C ARG A 87 -3.12 -22.03 10.67
N LEU A 88 -2.06 -21.27 10.93
CA LEU A 88 -2.03 -19.83 10.74
C LEU A 88 -1.16 -19.48 9.53
N ARG A 89 -1.78 -18.90 8.50
CA ARG A 89 -1.08 -18.31 7.37
C ARG A 89 -1.02 -16.81 7.59
N VAL A 90 0.18 -16.24 7.56
CA VAL A 90 0.40 -14.80 7.60
C VAL A 90 0.99 -14.38 6.27
N ALA A 91 0.35 -13.44 5.59
CA ALA A 91 0.78 -13.00 4.27
C ALA A 91 1.08 -11.50 4.25
N ASN A 92 2.21 -11.14 3.66
CA ASN A 92 2.66 -9.78 3.45
C ASN A 92 2.48 -9.40 1.99
N MET A 93 1.78 -8.30 1.71
CA MET A 93 1.82 -7.67 0.40
C MET A 93 3.07 -6.80 0.31
N ARG A 94 3.88 -7.02 -0.73
CA ARG A 94 5.11 -6.27 -0.95
C ARG A 94 5.01 -5.43 -2.23
N HIS A 95 5.44 -4.19 -2.13
CA HIS A 95 5.53 -3.26 -3.25
C HIS A 95 6.83 -2.43 -3.14
N ALA A 96 7.20 -1.72 -4.19
CA ALA A 96 8.48 -1.01 -4.27
C ALA A 96 8.69 0.02 -3.15
N GLY A 97 7.62 0.63 -2.63
CA GLY A 97 7.69 1.62 -1.56
C GLY A 97 7.79 1.05 -0.14
N ILE A 98 7.82 -0.28 0.04
CA ILE A 98 8.04 -0.87 1.37
C ILE A 98 9.51 -0.76 1.75
N THR A 99 9.76 -0.12 2.89
CA THR A 99 11.12 0.11 3.40
C THR A 99 11.72 -1.14 4.07
N SER A 100 13.03 -1.18 4.19
CA SER A 100 13.74 -2.21 4.95
C SER A 100 13.32 -2.24 6.43
N ALA A 101 12.95 -1.10 7.01
CA ALA A 101 12.45 -1.01 8.38
C ALA A 101 11.13 -1.76 8.56
N VAL A 102 10.23 -1.70 7.58
CA VAL A 102 8.97 -2.46 7.57
C VAL A 102 9.25 -3.96 7.50
N MET A 103 10.12 -4.40 6.58
CA MET A 103 10.51 -5.81 6.48
C MET A 103 11.17 -6.31 7.78
N GLY A 104 12.02 -5.49 8.39
CA GLY A 104 12.60 -5.77 9.68
C GLY A 104 11.57 -5.82 10.83
N ASN A 105 10.49 -5.03 10.80
CA ASN A 105 9.39 -5.14 11.76
C ASN A 105 8.62 -6.45 11.60
N ILE A 106 8.39 -6.88 10.37
CA ILE A 106 7.75 -8.16 10.07
C ILE A 106 8.58 -9.30 10.65
N ASP A 107 9.87 -9.33 10.35
CA ASP A 107 10.79 -10.37 10.82
C ASP A 107 10.89 -10.42 12.35
N ARG A 108 11.04 -9.25 13.00
CA ARG A 108 11.06 -9.17 14.47
C ARG A 108 9.76 -9.67 15.10
N CYS A 109 8.61 -9.34 14.50
CA CYS A 109 7.32 -9.84 14.95
C CYS A 109 7.25 -11.37 14.88
N TYR A 110 7.67 -11.95 13.74
CA TYR A 110 7.69 -13.40 13.56
C TYR A 110 8.66 -14.10 14.52
N SER A 111 9.85 -13.51 14.72
CA SER A 111 10.87 -14.01 15.65
C SER A 111 10.37 -13.95 17.10
N ALA A 112 9.80 -12.81 17.53
CA ALA A 112 9.28 -12.66 18.91
C ALA A 112 8.13 -13.63 19.23
N LEU A 113 7.31 -13.95 18.23
CA LEU A 113 6.21 -14.88 18.33
C LEU A 113 6.61 -16.35 18.04
N PHE A 114 7.89 -16.57 17.75
CA PHE A 114 8.46 -17.88 17.42
C PHE A 114 7.66 -18.59 16.31
N MET A 115 7.57 -17.93 15.15
CA MET A 115 6.73 -18.40 14.05
C MET A 115 7.52 -19.03 12.89
N HIS A 116 8.80 -18.71 12.74
CA HIS A 116 9.62 -19.19 11.62
C HIS A 116 9.73 -20.72 11.56
N ASP A 117 9.91 -21.36 12.70
CA ASP A 117 10.14 -22.80 12.79
C ASP A 117 8.91 -23.61 13.22
N ASP A 118 7.72 -22.98 13.30
CA ASP A 118 6.49 -23.67 13.68
C ASP A 118 5.78 -24.26 12.46
N PRO A 119 5.68 -25.60 12.33
CA PRO A 119 5.05 -26.26 11.18
C PRO A 119 3.54 -25.97 11.05
N ARG A 120 2.93 -25.34 12.05
CA ARG A 120 1.53 -24.89 12.04
C ARG A 120 1.36 -23.47 11.51
N VAL A 121 2.48 -22.81 11.12
CA VAL A 121 2.51 -21.45 10.62
C VAL A 121 3.08 -21.45 9.20
N GLU A 122 2.44 -20.72 8.32
CA GLU A 122 2.90 -20.45 6.97
C GLU A 122 3.13 -18.94 6.83
N LEU A 123 4.36 -18.52 6.60
CA LEU A 123 4.76 -17.13 6.43
C LEU A 123 4.98 -16.87 4.95
N LEU A 124 4.17 -16.00 4.35
CA LEU A 124 4.21 -15.72 2.93
C LEU A 124 4.52 -14.25 2.66
N VAL A 125 5.28 -14.00 1.61
CA VAL A 125 5.36 -12.69 0.96
C VAL A 125 4.81 -12.80 -0.46
N ILE A 126 3.94 -11.86 -0.82
CA ILE A 126 3.42 -11.73 -2.18
C ILE A 126 4.07 -10.50 -2.79
N ASP A 127 5.01 -10.77 -3.69
CA ASP A 127 5.74 -9.79 -4.45
C ASP A 127 5.13 -9.75 -5.85
N HIS A 128 4.34 -8.72 -6.11
CA HIS A 128 3.62 -8.55 -7.37
C HIS A 128 2.81 -9.80 -7.73
N GLN A 129 3.27 -10.65 -8.65
CA GLN A 129 2.57 -11.86 -9.07
C GLN A 129 3.03 -13.14 -8.36
N TYR A 130 4.06 -13.06 -7.55
CA TYR A 130 4.68 -14.23 -6.96
C TYR A 130 4.37 -14.33 -5.47
N ALA A 131 3.81 -15.49 -5.07
CA ALA A 131 3.71 -15.86 -3.67
C ALA A 131 4.89 -16.78 -3.33
N GLN A 132 5.58 -16.49 -2.25
CA GLN A 132 6.76 -17.23 -1.82
C GLN A 132 6.87 -17.23 -0.29
N ILE A 133 7.67 -18.12 0.25
CA ILE A 133 7.96 -18.16 1.68
C ILE A 133 8.67 -16.86 2.07
N PHE A 134 8.32 -16.32 3.23
CA PHE A 134 8.93 -15.10 3.75
C PHE A 134 10.39 -15.34 4.16
N GLU A 135 11.25 -14.47 3.68
CA GLU A 135 12.63 -14.29 4.12
C GLU A 135 12.89 -12.80 4.31
N ALA A 136 13.55 -12.41 5.40
CA ALA A 136 13.70 -11.00 5.79
C ALA A 136 14.49 -10.16 4.77
N ASP A 137 15.49 -10.77 4.15
CA ASP A 137 16.42 -10.17 3.19
C ASP A 137 16.10 -10.47 1.73
N LEU A 138 14.93 -11.08 1.48
CA LEU A 138 14.48 -11.40 0.12
C LEU A 138 14.44 -10.11 -0.73
N PRO A 139 15.18 -10.05 -1.88
CA PRO A 139 15.15 -8.87 -2.72
C PRO A 139 13.77 -8.67 -3.36
N PHE A 140 13.35 -7.40 -3.53
CA PHE A 140 12.14 -7.11 -4.30
C PHE A 140 12.38 -7.41 -5.77
N SER A 141 11.43 -8.09 -6.43
CA SER A 141 11.59 -8.53 -7.81
C SER A 141 11.76 -7.34 -8.76
N SER A 142 12.62 -7.49 -9.77
CA SER A 142 12.79 -6.48 -10.82
C SER A 142 11.50 -6.24 -11.61
N ALA A 143 10.74 -7.31 -11.88
CA ALA A 143 9.45 -7.23 -12.56
C ALA A 143 8.41 -6.45 -11.72
N GLY A 144 8.33 -6.71 -10.41
CA GLY A 144 7.47 -5.97 -9.50
C GLY A 144 7.85 -4.49 -9.39
N ARG A 145 9.15 -4.19 -9.35
CA ARG A 145 9.65 -2.80 -9.33
C ARG A 145 9.27 -2.05 -10.60
N GLU A 146 9.50 -2.67 -11.77
CA GLU A 146 9.18 -2.04 -13.06
C GLU A 146 7.68 -1.83 -13.23
N GLN A 147 6.84 -2.78 -12.78
CA GLN A 147 5.40 -2.62 -12.79
C GLN A 147 4.96 -1.46 -11.90
N ASN A 148 5.44 -1.41 -10.64
CA ASN A 148 5.09 -0.32 -9.72
C ASN A 148 5.57 1.04 -10.25
N ARG A 149 6.76 1.10 -10.85
CA ARG A 149 7.28 2.32 -11.47
C ARG A 149 6.43 2.77 -12.63
N SER A 150 6.05 1.86 -13.54
CA SER A 150 5.23 2.16 -14.70
C SER A 150 3.83 2.65 -14.29
N ASP A 151 3.17 1.95 -13.35
CA ASP A 151 1.86 2.33 -12.82
C ASP A 151 1.90 3.75 -12.21
N LEU A 152 2.93 4.00 -11.39
CA LEU A 152 3.14 5.28 -10.74
C LEU A 152 3.33 6.43 -11.75
N LEU A 153 4.23 6.23 -12.71
CA LEU A 153 4.56 7.27 -13.70
C LEU A 153 3.36 7.57 -14.61
N LEU A 154 2.69 6.53 -15.13
CA LEU A 154 1.52 6.73 -15.99
C LEU A 154 0.38 7.43 -15.24
N ALA A 155 0.03 6.95 -14.05
CA ALA A 155 -1.00 7.55 -13.21
C ALA A 155 -0.63 8.99 -12.81
N GLY A 156 0.64 9.21 -12.45
CA GLY A 156 1.15 10.53 -12.09
C GLY A 156 1.10 11.53 -13.23
N HIS A 157 1.50 11.15 -14.43
CA HIS A 157 1.42 12.02 -15.62
C HIS A 157 -0.04 12.34 -15.99
N LEU A 158 -0.93 11.36 -15.95
CA LEU A 158 -2.36 11.58 -16.25
C LEU A 158 -3.05 12.50 -15.24
N THR A 159 -2.52 12.64 -14.03
CA THR A 159 -3.15 13.37 -12.92
C THR A 159 -2.32 14.53 -12.40
N ALA A 160 -1.24 14.88 -13.09
CA ALA A 160 -0.28 15.91 -12.68
C ALA A 160 0.18 15.74 -11.22
N GLY A 161 0.51 14.50 -10.85
CA GLY A 161 1.05 14.17 -9.54
C GLY A 161 0.03 14.20 -8.39
N ASP A 162 -1.27 13.94 -8.66
CA ASP A 162 -2.20 13.67 -7.57
C ASP A 162 -1.69 12.47 -6.76
N ALA A 163 -1.34 12.71 -5.51
CA ALA A 163 -0.61 11.75 -4.69
C ALA A 163 -1.35 10.42 -4.52
N ARG A 164 -2.67 10.46 -4.32
CA ARG A 164 -3.47 9.23 -4.13
C ARG A 164 -3.56 8.42 -5.40
N THR A 165 -3.81 9.06 -6.53
CA THR A 165 -3.85 8.36 -7.82
C THR A 165 -2.48 7.80 -8.16
N THR A 166 -1.42 8.58 -7.95
CA THR A 166 -0.05 8.20 -8.28
C THR A 166 0.43 6.99 -7.46
N PHE A 167 0.16 6.94 -6.14
CA PHE A 167 0.75 5.94 -5.26
C PHE A 167 -0.23 4.91 -4.71
N CYS A 168 -1.50 5.27 -4.53
CA CYS A 168 -2.41 4.44 -3.76
C CYS A 168 -3.40 3.65 -4.60
N ASN A 169 -3.81 4.14 -5.78
CA ASN A 169 -4.82 3.46 -6.57
C ASN A 169 -4.39 2.05 -6.96
N SER A 170 -3.18 1.90 -7.51
CA SER A 170 -2.64 0.58 -7.87
C SER A 170 -2.50 -0.35 -6.66
N CYS A 171 -2.11 0.18 -5.49
CA CYS A 171 -2.05 -0.60 -4.26
C CYS A 171 -3.42 -1.11 -3.82
N TYR A 172 -4.45 -0.26 -3.82
CA TYR A 172 -5.82 -0.68 -3.48
C TYR A 172 -6.40 -1.70 -4.45
N LEU A 173 -6.19 -1.48 -5.75
CA LEU A 173 -6.65 -2.41 -6.78
C LEU A 173 -5.88 -3.73 -6.74
N GLY A 174 -4.59 -3.69 -6.40
CA GLY A 174 -3.74 -4.87 -6.21
C GLY A 174 -4.13 -5.74 -5.01
N MET A 175 -4.94 -5.20 -4.08
CA MET A 175 -5.35 -5.94 -2.88
C MET A 175 -6.13 -7.23 -3.22
N ALA A 176 -6.95 -7.22 -4.25
CA ALA A 176 -7.71 -8.38 -4.65
C ALA A 176 -6.79 -9.52 -5.10
N GLU A 177 -5.78 -9.21 -5.91
CA GLU A 177 -4.79 -10.19 -6.33
C GLU A 177 -3.97 -10.73 -5.17
N PHE A 178 -3.47 -9.84 -4.31
CA PHE A 178 -2.77 -10.22 -3.09
C PHE A 178 -3.58 -11.24 -2.28
N MET A 179 -4.84 -10.93 -2.01
CA MET A 179 -5.72 -11.79 -1.22
C MET A 179 -5.97 -13.14 -1.88
N VAL A 180 -6.16 -13.17 -3.21
CA VAL A 180 -6.35 -14.43 -3.95
C VAL A 180 -5.09 -15.29 -3.89
N ARG A 181 -3.93 -14.72 -4.17
CA ARG A 181 -2.66 -15.45 -4.13
C ARG A 181 -2.35 -15.99 -2.73
N ALA A 182 -2.57 -15.18 -1.71
CA ALA A 182 -2.39 -15.60 -0.33
C ALA A 182 -3.39 -16.69 0.09
N ALA A 183 -4.66 -16.58 -0.34
CA ALA A 183 -5.69 -17.55 0.00
C ALA A 183 -5.53 -18.88 -0.74
N CYS A 184 -5.11 -18.85 -2.01
CA CYS A 184 -4.99 -20.04 -2.87
C CYS A 184 -3.62 -20.73 -2.80
N TRP A 185 -2.65 -20.20 -2.06
CA TRP A 185 -1.36 -20.84 -1.91
C TRP A 185 -1.49 -22.28 -1.36
N GLY A 186 -0.79 -23.23 -1.97
CA GLY A 186 -0.83 -24.65 -1.57
C GLY A 186 -2.27 -25.20 -1.57
N ASP A 187 -2.71 -25.73 -0.46
CA ASP A 187 -4.03 -26.34 -0.27
C ASP A 187 -5.15 -25.33 0.10
N GLY A 188 -4.87 -24.04 0.05
CA GLY A 188 -5.84 -22.97 0.33
C GLY A 188 -6.03 -22.69 1.82
N VAL A 189 -7.04 -21.85 2.13
CA VAL A 189 -7.44 -21.47 3.50
C VAL A 189 -8.96 -21.56 3.67
N ASP A 190 -9.42 -21.73 4.92
CA ASP A 190 -10.85 -21.80 5.25
C ASP A 190 -11.42 -20.46 5.65
N ALA A 191 -10.59 -19.58 6.22
CA ALA A 191 -11.00 -18.28 6.69
C ALA A 191 -9.95 -17.20 6.46
N LEU A 192 -10.45 -15.96 6.36
CA LEU A 192 -9.68 -14.73 6.30
C LEU A 192 -10.01 -13.88 7.51
N ILE A 193 -8.99 -13.32 8.15
CA ILE A 193 -9.15 -12.34 9.21
C ILE A 193 -8.49 -11.05 8.76
N SER A 194 -9.28 -9.96 8.69
CA SER A 194 -8.73 -8.63 8.47
C SER A 194 -8.14 -8.07 9.76
N ALA A 195 -6.96 -7.48 9.63
CA ALA A 195 -6.31 -6.74 10.70
C ALA A 195 -6.79 -5.28 10.80
N ASP A 196 -7.70 -4.85 9.92
CA ASP A 196 -8.24 -3.50 9.92
C ASP A 196 -9.24 -3.30 11.06
N SER A 197 -9.32 -2.07 11.56
CA SER A 197 -10.36 -1.66 12.51
C SER A 197 -11.75 -1.76 11.86
N LEU A 198 -12.81 -1.87 12.68
CA LEU A 198 -14.20 -1.85 12.19
C LEU A 198 -14.51 -0.61 11.35
N LYS A 199 -13.88 0.53 11.67
CA LYS A 199 -14.04 1.77 10.91
C LYS A 199 -13.42 1.63 9.52
N GLU A 200 -12.20 1.13 9.43
CA GLU A 200 -11.48 0.90 8.17
C GLU A 200 -12.19 -0.14 7.31
N GLN A 201 -12.65 -1.25 7.90
CA GLN A 201 -13.46 -2.25 7.20
C GLN A 201 -14.74 -1.64 6.61
N LYS A 202 -15.47 -0.79 7.37
CA LYS A 202 -16.65 -0.07 6.88
C LYS A 202 -16.30 0.93 5.77
N GLN A 203 -15.18 1.62 5.88
CA GLN A 203 -14.71 2.56 4.85
C GLN A 203 -14.37 1.82 3.56
N TYR A 204 -13.67 0.69 3.66
CA TYR A 204 -13.31 -0.14 2.52
C TYR A 204 -14.57 -0.76 1.86
N ALA A 205 -15.50 -1.28 2.65
CA ALA A 205 -16.78 -1.78 2.16
C ALA A 205 -17.60 -0.69 1.44
N ALA A 206 -17.62 0.53 1.98
CA ALA A 206 -18.28 1.67 1.35
C ALA A 206 -17.57 2.09 0.04
N TRP A 207 -16.25 2.00 -0.03
CA TRP A 207 -15.49 2.24 -1.25
C TRP A 207 -15.83 1.23 -2.34
N ILE A 208 -15.80 -0.07 -2.03
CA ILE A 208 -16.23 -1.14 -2.95
C ILE A 208 -17.67 -0.91 -3.44
N THR A 209 -18.58 -0.56 -2.52
CA THR A 209 -19.99 -0.30 -2.84
C THR A 209 -20.13 0.88 -3.83
N ARG A 210 -19.35 1.96 -3.63
CA ARG A 210 -19.37 3.10 -4.55
C ARG A 210 -18.84 2.72 -5.94
N LEU A 211 -17.75 1.94 -5.99
CA LEU A 211 -17.20 1.44 -7.25
C LEU A 211 -18.19 0.55 -7.99
N ALA A 212 -18.86 -0.36 -7.29
CA ALA A 212 -19.86 -1.26 -7.88
C ALA A 212 -21.05 -0.52 -8.51
N ARG A 213 -21.47 0.60 -7.93
CA ARG A 213 -22.62 1.39 -8.46
C ARG A 213 -22.37 2.04 -9.80
N HIS A 214 -21.11 2.27 -10.15
CA HIS A 214 -20.72 2.92 -11.41
C HIS A 214 -20.38 1.91 -12.51
N GLY A 215 -20.35 0.60 -12.19
CA GLY A 215 -20.18 -0.46 -13.19
C GLY A 215 -21.38 -0.55 -14.15
N LYS A 216 -21.10 -0.84 -15.43
CA LYS A 216 -22.15 -1.00 -16.47
C LYS A 216 -23.03 -2.24 -16.27
N GLU A 217 -22.64 -3.15 -15.41
CA GLU A 217 -23.40 -4.35 -15.07
C GLU A 217 -24.14 -4.16 -13.75
N ASN A 218 -25.39 -4.63 -13.68
CA ASN A 218 -26.14 -4.81 -12.44
C ASN A 218 -25.46 -5.89 -11.60
N VAL A 219 -24.32 -5.57 -10.98
CA VAL A 219 -23.65 -6.48 -10.07
C VAL A 219 -24.57 -6.64 -8.86
N ALA A 220 -24.97 -7.89 -8.61
CA ALA A 220 -25.68 -8.21 -7.36
C ALA A 220 -24.92 -7.60 -6.18
N PRO A 221 -25.63 -7.10 -5.16
CA PRO A 221 -24.97 -6.43 -4.03
C PRO A 221 -23.82 -7.30 -3.53
N TRP A 222 -22.59 -6.83 -3.67
CA TRP A 222 -21.38 -7.62 -3.33
C TRP A 222 -21.43 -8.23 -1.91
N HIS A 223 -22.14 -7.58 -0.99
CA HIS A 223 -22.35 -8.08 0.37
C HIS A 223 -23.19 -9.36 0.44
N THR A 224 -24.00 -9.67 -0.59
CA THR A 224 -24.71 -10.95 -0.70
C THR A 224 -23.83 -12.05 -1.24
N LEU A 225 -22.75 -11.68 -1.96
CA LEU A 225 -21.79 -12.63 -2.54
C LEU A 225 -20.56 -12.85 -1.62
N GLY A 226 -20.50 -12.17 -0.48
CA GLY A 226 -19.42 -12.28 0.48
C GLY A 226 -18.07 -11.79 -0.08
N PHE A 227 -16.99 -12.41 0.39
CA PHE A 227 -15.63 -12.04 0.01
C PHE A 227 -15.37 -12.15 -1.51
N SER A 228 -15.87 -13.21 -2.15
CA SER A 228 -15.71 -13.40 -3.61
C SER A 228 -16.39 -12.29 -4.41
N GLY A 229 -17.55 -11.80 -3.95
CA GLY A 229 -18.23 -10.68 -4.59
C GLY A 229 -17.44 -9.38 -4.52
N ALA A 230 -16.83 -9.10 -3.37
CA ALA A 230 -15.95 -7.94 -3.19
C ALA A 230 -14.74 -8.02 -4.14
N LEU A 231 -14.10 -9.18 -4.24
CA LEU A 231 -12.97 -9.40 -5.14
C LEU A 231 -13.35 -9.18 -6.60
N ASN A 232 -14.49 -9.70 -7.04
CA ASN A 232 -14.95 -9.56 -8.43
C ASN A 232 -15.19 -8.08 -8.80
N VAL A 233 -15.74 -7.27 -7.87
CA VAL A 233 -15.90 -5.83 -8.11
C VAL A 233 -14.55 -5.15 -8.28
N ILE A 234 -13.59 -5.43 -7.38
CA ILE A 234 -12.25 -4.84 -7.46
C ILE A 234 -11.57 -5.24 -8.77
N ASP A 235 -11.72 -6.49 -9.22
CA ASP A 235 -11.14 -6.96 -10.47
C ASP A 235 -11.69 -6.27 -11.70
N THR A 236 -13.01 -6.14 -11.78
CA THR A 236 -13.65 -5.43 -12.87
C THR A 236 -13.13 -3.99 -12.94
N VAL A 237 -13.09 -3.31 -11.79
CA VAL A 237 -12.57 -1.94 -11.69
C VAL A 237 -11.07 -1.88 -12.03
N ALA A 238 -10.27 -2.84 -11.55
CA ALA A 238 -8.85 -2.90 -11.86
C ALA A 238 -8.60 -3.10 -13.35
N SER A 239 -9.37 -3.99 -14.01
CA SER A 239 -9.27 -4.21 -15.45
C SER A 239 -9.55 -2.92 -16.24
N GLU A 240 -10.64 -2.21 -15.93
CA GLU A 240 -10.96 -0.93 -16.56
C GLU A 240 -9.90 0.14 -16.27
N TYR A 241 -9.39 0.19 -15.02
CA TYR A 241 -8.37 1.14 -14.61
C TYR A 241 -7.05 0.94 -15.37
N TYR A 242 -6.57 -0.29 -15.45
CA TYR A 242 -5.33 -0.59 -16.16
C TYR A 242 -5.49 -0.44 -17.67
N GLN A 243 -6.66 -0.72 -18.24
CA GLN A 243 -6.95 -0.41 -19.63
C GLN A 243 -6.91 1.11 -19.89
N ALA A 244 -7.47 1.91 -18.99
CA ALA A 244 -7.37 3.38 -19.10
C ALA A 244 -5.92 3.88 -18.96
N LEU A 245 -5.14 3.23 -18.08
CA LEU A 245 -3.75 3.61 -17.82
C LEU A 245 -2.83 3.26 -18.99
N TYR A 246 -2.88 2.02 -19.48
CA TYR A 246 -1.96 1.51 -20.49
C TYR A 246 -2.49 1.60 -21.92
N GLY A 247 -3.81 1.67 -22.11
CA GLY A 247 -4.44 1.58 -23.43
C GLY A 247 -4.21 0.22 -24.07
N ASP A 248 -4.04 0.22 -25.40
CA ASP A 248 -3.70 -0.98 -26.16
C ASP A 248 -2.20 -1.37 -26.05
N ALA A 249 -1.40 -0.56 -25.37
CA ALA A 249 -0.07 -0.94 -24.99
C ALA A 249 -0.18 -2.07 -23.98
N ALA A 250 0.25 -3.29 -24.36
CA ALA A 250 0.26 -4.43 -23.45
C ALA A 250 0.92 -4.04 -22.11
N GLN A 251 0.27 -4.40 -21.01
CA GLN A 251 0.90 -4.26 -19.69
C GLN A 251 2.28 -4.93 -19.73
N PRO A 252 3.32 -4.34 -19.11
CA PRO A 252 4.70 -4.84 -19.23
C PRO A 252 4.86 -6.34 -18.90
N SER A 253 3.95 -6.91 -18.12
CA SER A 253 4.06 -8.27 -17.60
C SER A 253 3.10 -9.29 -18.22
N GLY A 254 2.29 -8.93 -19.24
CA GLY A 254 1.29 -9.86 -19.79
C GLY A 254 0.35 -10.40 -18.70
N TYR A 255 -0.08 -9.53 -17.79
CA TYR A 255 -0.77 -9.87 -16.57
C TYR A 255 -2.05 -10.63 -16.84
N THR A 256 -2.07 -11.88 -16.45
CA THR A 256 -3.29 -12.68 -16.29
C THR A 256 -3.40 -13.06 -14.83
N ARG A 257 -4.36 -12.47 -14.13
CA ARG A 257 -4.66 -12.91 -12.78
C ARG A 257 -5.10 -14.36 -12.80
N PRO A 258 -4.52 -15.22 -11.96
CA PRO A 258 -5.03 -16.57 -11.85
C PRO A 258 -6.50 -16.51 -11.38
N PRO A 259 -7.39 -17.27 -12.02
CA PRO A 259 -8.76 -17.34 -11.57
C PRO A 259 -8.78 -17.83 -10.12
N PHE A 260 -9.71 -17.28 -9.33
CA PHE A 260 -9.95 -17.77 -7.98
C PHE A 260 -10.62 -19.15 -8.07
N TYR A 261 -9.82 -20.20 -8.04
CA TYR A 261 -10.29 -21.55 -7.83
C TYR A 261 -9.97 -21.94 -6.40
N PRO A 262 -10.94 -21.94 -5.50
CA PRO A 262 -10.72 -22.53 -4.20
C PRO A 262 -10.39 -24.01 -4.43
N HIS A 263 -9.21 -24.46 -4.04
CA HIS A 263 -8.87 -25.89 -3.99
C HIS A 263 -9.78 -26.63 -2.99
N ARG A 264 -10.47 -25.89 -2.15
CA ARG A 264 -11.52 -26.33 -1.27
C ARG A 264 -12.88 -25.99 -1.83
N SER A 265 -13.86 -26.83 -1.60
CA SER A 265 -15.22 -26.74 -2.17
C SER A 265 -15.99 -25.46 -1.80
N LEU A 266 -15.49 -24.65 -0.89
CA LEU A 266 -16.10 -23.41 -0.42
C LEU A 266 -15.09 -22.25 -0.44
N ALA A 267 -15.56 -21.07 -0.83
CA ALA A 267 -14.80 -19.84 -0.70
C ALA A 267 -14.46 -19.57 0.80
N PRO A 268 -13.28 -18.98 1.10
CA PRO A 268 -12.94 -18.68 2.49
C PRO A 268 -13.95 -17.74 3.13
N THR A 269 -14.26 -18.01 4.41
CA THR A 269 -15.15 -17.17 5.20
C THR A 269 -14.40 -15.97 5.76
N LEU A 270 -14.95 -14.77 5.62
CA LEU A 270 -14.41 -13.60 6.31
C LEU A 270 -14.83 -13.62 7.77
N LEU A 271 -13.87 -13.85 8.68
CA LEU A 271 -14.09 -13.81 10.11
C LEU A 271 -13.75 -12.43 10.66
N THR A 272 -14.72 -11.79 11.31
CA THR A 272 -14.50 -10.51 11.98
C THR A 272 -13.81 -10.75 13.33
N ALA A 273 -12.68 -10.10 13.56
CA ALA A 273 -11.98 -10.07 14.83
C ALA A 273 -11.92 -8.66 15.44
N ALA A 274 -12.19 -7.64 14.62
CA ALA A 274 -12.06 -6.23 14.98
C ALA A 274 -13.02 -5.75 16.07
N ASP A 275 -14.12 -6.45 16.31
CA ASP A 275 -15.05 -6.20 17.43
C ASP A 275 -14.50 -6.72 18.77
N LEU A 276 -13.60 -7.69 18.74
CA LEU A 276 -12.94 -8.27 19.92
C LEU A 276 -11.58 -7.62 20.17
N ILE A 277 -10.84 -7.37 19.09
CA ILE A 277 -9.50 -6.77 19.14
C ILE A 277 -9.67 -5.24 19.07
N GLY A 278 -9.64 -4.59 20.24
CA GLY A 278 -9.73 -3.13 20.30
C GLY A 278 -8.47 -2.46 19.75
N PHE A 279 -8.58 -1.83 18.57
CA PHE A 279 -7.47 -1.09 17.96
C PHE A 279 -7.27 0.27 18.66
N ARG A 280 -6.63 0.23 19.81
CA ARG A 280 -6.16 1.40 20.55
C ARG A 280 -4.65 1.31 20.68
N ALA A 281 -3.93 1.68 19.61
CA ALA A 281 -2.48 1.56 19.55
C ALA A 281 -1.77 2.11 20.80
N HIS A 282 -2.31 3.17 21.43
CA HIS A 282 -1.77 3.75 22.66
C HIS A 282 -1.90 2.84 23.89
N GLU A 283 -2.76 1.82 23.88
CA GLU A 283 -2.90 0.84 24.96
C GLU A 283 -1.96 -0.37 24.78
N HIS A 284 -1.33 -0.51 23.59
CA HIS A 284 -0.53 -1.67 23.22
C HIS A 284 0.96 -1.36 22.97
N TRP A 285 1.41 -0.16 23.29
CA TRP A 285 2.78 0.25 22.98
C TRP A 285 3.84 -0.68 23.56
N ALA A 286 3.69 -1.10 24.82
CA ALA A 286 4.65 -2.01 25.46
C ALA A 286 4.69 -3.37 24.75
N LEU A 287 3.54 -3.91 24.34
CA LEU A 287 3.50 -5.13 23.53
C LEU A 287 4.23 -4.95 22.20
N LEU A 288 3.98 -3.85 21.49
CA LEU A 288 4.57 -3.59 20.19
C LEU A 288 6.08 -3.35 20.28
N THR A 289 6.53 -2.45 21.17
CA THR A 289 7.94 -2.01 21.24
C THR A 289 8.80 -2.97 22.03
N ASP A 290 8.34 -3.43 23.20
CA ASP A 290 9.17 -4.17 24.14
C ASP A 290 9.13 -5.68 23.90
N PHE A 291 8.01 -6.20 23.38
CA PHE A 291 7.86 -7.63 23.09
C PHE A 291 8.05 -7.94 21.60
N LEU A 292 7.30 -7.29 20.69
CA LEU A 292 7.40 -7.56 19.25
C LEU A 292 8.60 -6.86 18.60
N GLY A 293 9.29 -5.97 19.31
CA GLY A 293 10.46 -5.27 18.79
C GLY A 293 10.14 -4.29 17.67
N PHE A 294 8.91 -3.78 17.60
CA PHE A 294 8.48 -2.83 16.59
C PHE A 294 9.29 -1.54 16.67
N ARG A 295 9.80 -1.09 15.53
CA ARG A 295 10.55 0.16 15.38
C ARG A 295 9.86 1.05 14.36
N PHE A 296 9.81 2.33 14.70
CA PHE A 296 9.35 3.34 13.74
C PHE A 296 10.41 3.58 12.68
N ASP A 297 9.94 3.79 11.46
CA ASP A 297 10.80 4.18 10.35
C ASP A 297 10.90 5.71 10.32
N ASP A 298 12.12 6.24 10.26
CA ASP A 298 12.37 7.68 10.13
C ASP A 298 11.81 8.27 8.82
N LEU A 299 11.61 7.42 7.80
CA LEU A 299 11.01 7.81 6.53
C LEU A 299 9.49 8.00 6.62
N ALA A 300 8.83 7.39 7.58
CA ALA A 300 7.37 7.22 7.58
C ALA A 300 6.61 8.15 8.53
N PHE A 301 7.24 9.14 9.17
CA PHE A 301 6.61 9.97 10.22
C PHE A 301 5.78 9.16 11.25
N ASN A 302 6.06 7.88 11.38
CA ASN A 302 5.48 6.97 12.35
C ASN A 302 3.95 6.78 12.28
N PHE A 303 3.28 7.04 11.15
CA PHE A 303 1.83 6.83 11.08
C PHE A 303 1.34 5.99 9.87
N SER A 304 2.18 5.69 8.90
CA SER A 304 1.82 4.89 7.72
C SER A 304 3.05 4.16 7.15
N GLU A 305 3.63 3.27 7.96
CA GLU A 305 4.90 2.62 7.63
C GLU A 305 4.82 1.73 6.40
N SER A 306 3.66 1.13 6.15
CA SER A 306 3.45 0.21 5.03
C SER A 306 2.72 0.81 3.84
N ASP A 307 2.46 2.13 3.83
CA ASP A 307 1.77 2.78 2.71
C ASP A 307 2.70 3.02 1.54
N CYS A 308 2.21 2.78 0.31
CA CYS A 308 2.91 3.15 -0.93
C CYS A 308 3.19 4.66 -1.00
N ALA A 309 2.27 5.47 -0.46
CA ALA A 309 2.43 6.91 -0.30
C ALA A 309 3.29 7.22 0.92
N ASN A 310 4.60 6.95 0.84
CA ASN A 310 5.53 7.24 1.92
C ASN A 310 5.49 8.73 2.29
N PRO A 311 5.31 9.09 3.58
CA PRO A 311 5.18 10.48 3.99
C PRO A 311 6.37 11.38 3.65
N LEU A 312 7.60 10.85 3.68
CA LEU A 312 8.79 11.60 3.28
C LEU A 312 8.71 12.00 1.80
N LEU A 313 8.36 11.03 0.93
CA LEU A 313 8.22 11.28 -0.50
C LEU A 313 7.05 12.23 -0.80
N MET A 314 5.94 12.11 -0.03
CA MET A 314 4.82 13.03 -0.15
C MET A 314 5.20 14.47 0.20
N ALA A 315 5.97 14.65 1.27
CA ALA A 315 6.49 15.95 1.65
C ALA A 315 7.41 16.52 0.56
N HIS A 316 8.32 15.69 0.04
CA HIS A 316 9.24 16.05 -1.04
C HIS A 316 8.50 16.50 -2.30
N LEU A 317 7.51 15.72 -2.76
CA LEU A 317 6.70 16.08 -3.92
C LEU A 317 5.92 17.38 -3.70
N ARG A 318 5.44 17.65 -2.50
CA ARG A 318 4.78 18.92 -2.18
C ARG A 318 5.77 20.08 -2.23
N GLY A 319 7.01 19.88 -1.74
CA GLY A 319 8.11 20.83 -1.86
C GLY A 319 8.47 21.15 -3.32
N LEU A 320 8.68 20.09 -4.15
CA LEU A 320 8.97 20.24 -5.58
C LEU A 320 7.83 20.96 -6.34
N ARG A 321 6.58 20.65 -6.00
CA ARG A 321 5.43 21.33 -6.58
C ARG A 321 5.43 22.81 -6.26
N ALA A 322 5.70 23.19 -5.01
CA ALA A 322 5.80 24.59 -4.61
C ALA A 322 6.92 25.30 -5.38
N GLU A 323 8.08 24.64 -5.52
CA GLU A 323 9.27 25.24 -6.16
C GLU A 323 9.13 25.36 -7.67
N PHE A 324 8.72 24.31 -8.37
CA PHE A 324 8.75 24.24 -9.82
C PHE A 324 7.42 24.60 -10.50
N ILE A 325 6.29 24.40 -9.83
CA ILE A 325 4.96 24.61 -10.41
C ILE A 325 4.29 25.90 -9.87
N GLU A 326 4.43 26.17 -8.55
CA GLU A 326 3.74 27.28 -7.88
C GLU A 326 4.63 28.53 -7.73
N ASP A 327 5.87 28.48 -8.18
CA ASP A 327 6.87 29.56 -8.07
C ASP A 327 7.04 30.09 -6.63
N ARG A 328 7.07 29.16 -5.67
CA ARG A 328 7.21 29.39 -4.23
C ARG A 328 8.45 28.65 -3.73
N SER A 329 8.90 28.89 -2.50
CA SER A 329 10.02 28.11 -1.98
C SER A 329 9.62 26.66 -1.66
N TYR A 330 10.56 25.73 -1.82
CA TYR A 330 10.42 24.33 -1.44
C TYR A 330 9.93 24.17 0.01
N ASP A 331 10.48 24.98 0.93
CA ASP A 331 10.16 24.97 2.36
C ASP A 331 8.69 25.28 2.64
N VAL A 332 8.07 26.13 1.84
CA VAL A 332 6.65 26.45 1.94
C VAL A 332 5.80 25.22 1.63
N GLY A 333 6.19 24.44 0.62
CA GLY A 333 5.53 23.18 0.30
C GLY A 333 5.66 22.15 1.44
N ILE A 334 6.85 22.05 2.03
CA ILE A 334 7.12 21.21 3.20
C ILE A 334 6.24 21.63 4.38
N ALA A 335 6.20 22.92 4.72
CA ALA A 335 5.40 23.43 5.83
C ALA A 335 3.90 23.08 5.69
N GLN A 336 3.35 23.20 4.49
CA GLN A 336 1.97 22.82 4.18
C GLN A 336 1.70 21.34 4.40
N TYR A 337 2.62 20.49 3.95
CA TYR A 337 2.49 19.05 4.16
C TYR A 337 2.56 18.69 5.65
N LEU A 338 3.48 19.27 6.41
CA LEU A 338 3.66 19.02 7.84
C LEU A 338 2.41 19.40 8.66
N GLU A 339 1.72 20.48 8.31
CA GLU A 339 0.47 20.86 8.96
C GLU A 339 -0.60 19.77 8.79
N VAL A 340 -0.74 19.22 7.58
CA VAL A 340 -1.66 18.12 7.31
C VAL A 340 -1.22 16.87 8.08
N ALA A 341 0.05 16.50 8.01
CA ALA A 341 0.61 15.34 8.69
C ALA A 341 0.40 15.39 10.21
N ALA A 342 0.75 16.52 10.85
CA ALA A 342 0.53 16.73 12.28
C ALA A 342 -0.95 16.62 12.68
N THR A 343 -1.85 17.14 11.85
CA THR A 343 -3.29 17.03 12.08
C THR A 343 -3.74 15.57 12.06
N LEU A 344 -3.24 14.77 11.12
CA LEU A 344 -3.54 13.34 11.04
C LEU A 344 -2.99 12.56 12.22
N MET A 345 -1.73 12.82 12.61
CA MET A 345 -1.11 12.19 13.78
C MET A 345 -1.92 12.46 15.05
N ARG A 346 -2.39 13.70 15.26
CA ARG A 346 -3.27 14.05 16.40
C ARG A 346 -4.61 13.32 16.32
N ARG A 347 -5.23 13.22 15.14
CA ARG A 347 -6.48 12.46 14.94
C ARG A 347 -6.32 10.97 15.24
N LYS A 348 -5.17 10.40 14.94
CA LYS A 348 -4.80 9.02 15.26
C LYS A 348 -4.35 8.85 16.73
N ARG A 349 -4.40 9.89 17.54
CA ARG A 349 -3.97 9.90 18.96
C ARG A 349 -2.54 9.39 19.15
N MET A 350 -1.65 9.77 18.23
CA MET A 350 -0.22 9.48 18.38
C MET A 350 0.33 10.13 19.65
N PRO A 351 1.26 9.47 20.35
CA PRO A 351 1.95 10.08 21.49
C PRO A 351 2.58 11.41 21.12
N GLY A 352 2.37 12.44 21.96
CA GLY A 352 2.87 13.80 21.67
C GLY A 352 4.37 13.85 21.39
N ARG A 353 5.18 13.02 22.08
CA ARG A 353 6.62 12.89 21.84
C ARG A 353 6.96 12.50 20.39
N LEU A 354 6.18 11.60 19.76
CA LEU A 354 6.40 11.15 18.39
C LEU A 354 6.02 12.24 17.39
N ILE A 355 4.95 13.01 17.67
CA ILE A 355 4.59 14.18 16.86
C ILE A 355 5.69 15.23 16.92
N THR A 356 6.19 15.55 18.12
CA THR A 356 7.29 16.49 18.30
C THR A 356 8.55 16.04 17.58
N GLN A 357 8.91 14.76 17.68
CA GLN A 357 10.08 14.19 17.00
C GLN A 357 9.94 14.29 15.47
N ALA A 358 8.77 13.93 14.92
CA ALA A 358 8.51 14.01 13.49
C ALA A 358 8.63 15.45 12.95
N LEU A 359 8.08 16.44 13.69
CA LEU A 359 8.17 17.86 13.31
C LEU A 359 9.59 18.41 13.47
N ALA A 360 10.31 17.99 14.50
CA ALA A 360 11.70 18.40 14.73
C ALA A 360 12.69 17.95 13.65
N ALA A 361 12.29 16.97 12.81
CA ALA A 361 13.06 16.56 11.64
C ALA A 361 13.06 17.61 10.50
N TYR A 362 12.25 18.67 10.61
CA TYR A 362 12.09 19.74 9.60
C TYR A 362 12.14 21.15 10.20
N ASP A 363 12.67 21.31 11.41
CA ASP A 363 12.60 22.58 12.15
C ASP A 363 13.70 23.60 11.78
N SER A 364 14.58 23.25 10.83
CA SER A 364 15.58 24.17 10.29
C SER A 364 15.79 23.97 8.77
N PRO A 365 16.29 24.97 8.03
CA PRO A 365 16.60 24.86 6.61
C PRO A 365 17.57 23.70 6.30
N GLU A 366 18.58 23.48 7.15
CA GLU A 366 19.54 22.39 6.98
C GLU A 366 18.86 21.03 7.07
N LYS A 367 17.99 20.84 8.05
CA LYS A 367 17.24 19.60 8.20
C LYS A 367 16.24 19.37 7.06
N ILE A 368 15.61 20.42 6.54
CA ILE A 368 14.76 20.32 5.35
C ILE A 368 15.58 19.84 4.16
N GLN A 369 16.80 20.38 3.98
CA GLN A 369 17.69 19.94 2.91
C GLN A 369 18.16 18.49 3.08
N ASP A 370 18.48 18.07 4.30
CA ASP A 370 18.83 16.68 4.62
C ASP A 370 17.66 15.74 4.28
N ARG A 371 16.43 16.15 4.60
CA ARG A 371 15.22 15.40 4.27
C ARG A 371 14.94 15.35 2.77
N ARG A 372 15.24 16.42 2.02
CA ARG A 372 15.19 16.43 0.55
C ARG A 372 16.11 15.37 -0.02
N GLN A 373 17.38 15.35 0.38
CA GLN A 373 18.35 14.35 -0.06
C GLN A 373 17.93 12.93 0.29
N LEU A 374 17.40 12.72 1.51
CA LEU A 374 16.90 11.42 1.93
C LEU A 374 15.70 10.97 1.09
N ALA A 375 14.79 11.87 0.72
CA ALA A 375 13.66 11.59 -0.14
C ALA A 375 14.07 11.25 -1.58
N GLU A 376 15.06 11.94 -2.11
CA GLU A 376 15.67 11.65 -3.42
C GLU A 376 16.32 10.26 -3.41
N GLY A 377 17.13 9.95 -2.39
CA GLY A 377 17.74 8.64 -2.23
C GLY A 377 16.71 7.52 -2.14
N TYR A 378 15.65 7.73 -1.35
CA TYR A 378 14.55 6.79 -1.25
C TYR A 378 13.80 6.61 -2.57
N GLY A 379 13.49 7.69 -3.28
CA GLY A 379 12.84 7.64 -4.60
C GLY A 379 13.65 6.84 -5.62
N GLN A 380 14.97 7.05 -5.61
CA GLN A 380 15.91 6.31 -6.46
C GLN A 380 15.98 4.82 -6.08
N GLU A 381 16.07 4.50 -4.80
CA GLU A 381 16.14 3.11 -4.32
C GLU A 381 14.84 2.35 -4.60
N ALA A 382 13.70 2.93 -4.23
CA ALA A 382 12.40 2.28 -4.32
C ALA A 382 11.91 2.17 -5.78
N PHE A 383 11.95 3.25 -6.53
CA PHE A 383 11.31 3.38 -7.83
C PHE A 383 12.29 3.59 -9.00
N GLY A 384 13.57 3.83 -8.73
CA GLY A 384 14.54 4.23 -9.74
C GLY A 384 14.26 5.62 -10.32
N LEU A 385 13.69 6.53 -9.51
CA LEU A 385 13.27 7.88 -9.91
C LEU A 385 14.02 8.94 -9.12
N GLY A 386 14.67 9.87 -9.81
CA GLY A 386 15.30 11.05 -9.23
C GLY A 386 14.43 12.30 -9.36
N GLU A 387 14.94 13.44 -8.90
CA GLU A 387 14.23 14.73 -8.94
C GLU A 387 13.72 15.10 -10.33
N THR A 388 14.52 14.85 -11.38
CA THR A 388 14.14 15.14 -12.76
C THR A 388 12.82 14.45 -13.16
N GLN A 389 12.68 13.16 -12.86
CA GLN A 389 11.47 12.41 -13.17
C GLN A 389 10.29 12.88 -12.31
N TRP A 390 10.52 13.18 -11.02
CA TRP A 390 9.48 13.73 -10.15
C TRP A 390 8.97 15.09 -10.62
N VAL A 391 9.87 16.00 -10.99
CA VAL A 391 9.51 17.32 -11.54
C VAL A 391 8.76 17.15 -12.86
N CYS A 392 9.26 16.28 -13.76
CA CYS A 392 8.60 15.96 -15.02
C CYS A 392 7.16 15.46 -14.79
N LEU A 393 6.97 14.53 -13.86
CA LEU A 393 5.66 14.00 -13.49
C LEU A 393 4.71 15.11 -12.97
N LEU A 394 5.21 16.04 -12.15
CA LEU A 394 4.41 17.15 -11.61
C LEU A 394 3.97 18.14 -12.69
N PHE A 395 4.83 18.42 -13.67
CA PHE A 395 4.47 19.23 -14.85
C PHE A 395 3.45 18.51 -15.74
N SER A 396 3.54 17.16 -15.79
CA SER A 396 2.70 16.36 -16.68
C SER A 396 2.78 16.83 -18.16
N PRO A 397 4.00 16.95 -18.75
CA PRO A 397 4.19 17.66 -20.01
C PRO A 397 3.74 16.88 -21.23
N PHE A 398 3.46 15.56 -21.10
CA PHE A 398 3.25 14.67 -22.25
C PHE A 398 1.77 14.38 -22.56
N VAL A 399 0.85 14.74 -21.67
CA VAL A 399 -0.60 14.60 -21.91
C VAL A 399 -1.16 15.80 -22.66
N ASP A 400 -2.41 15.72 -23.11
CA ASP A 400 -3.09 16.79 -23.87
C ASP A 400 -2.29 17.21 -25.11
N ALA A 401 -1.78 16.22 -25.88
CA ALA A 401 -0.90 16.44 -27.02
C ALA A 401 0.33 17.33 -26.71
N GLY A 402 0.86 17.23 -25.50
CA GLY A 402 2.05 17.97 -25.08
C GLY A 402 1.80 19.44 -24.73
N ALA A 403 0.58 19.81 -24.35
CA ALA A 403 0.19 21.20 -24.09
C ALA A 403 1.07 21.93 -23.06
N ARG A 404 1.72 21.18 -22.15
CA ARG A 404 2.61 21.74 -21.13
C ARG A 404 4.10 21.49 -21.40
N LEU A 405 4.44 20.89 -22.53
CA LEU A 405 5.83 20.52 -22.84
C LEU A 405 6.72 21.74 -22.91
N GLU A 406 6.30 22.80 -23.65
CA GLU A 406 7.06 24.02 -23.74
C GLU A 406 7.27 24.71 -22.38
N ALA A 407 6.25 24.75 -21.53
CA ALA A 407 6.35 25.33 -20.19
C ALA A 407 7.34 24.56 -19.32
N PHE A 408 7.30 23.21 -19.36
CA PHE A 408 8.26 22.35 -18.69
C PHE A 408 9.70 22.63 -19.17
N LEU A 409 9.92 22.70 -20.50
CA LEU A 409 11.24 22.98 -21.06
C LEU A 409 11.74 24.35 -20.63
N ARG A 410 10.92 25.40 -20.72
CA ARG A 410 11.29 26.73 -20.30
C ARG A 410 11.75 26.81 -18.85
N ARG A 411 11.07 26.09 -17.98
CA ARG A 411 11.36 26.14 -16.54
C ARG A 411 12.51 25.23 -16.12
N TYR A 412 12.60 24.04 -16.68
CA TYR A 412 13.48 23.00 -16.15
C TYR A 412 14.59 22.56 -17.13
N HIS A 413 14.34 22.61 -18.43
CA HIS A 413 15.29 22.22 -19.48
C HIS A 413 15.35 23.23 -20.63
N PRO A 414 15.70 24.51 -20.39
CA PRO A 414 15.61 25.55 -21.42
C PRO A 414 16.46 25.28 -22.68
N GLY A 415 17.54 24.54 -22.54
CA GLY A 415 18.38 24.13 -23.68
C GLY A 415 17.67 23.20 -24.68
N MET A 416 16.62 22.50 -24.25
CA MET A 416 15.86 21.59 -25.12
C MET A 416 14.75 22.29 -25.93
N LEU A 417 14.51 23.57 -25.73
CA LEU A 417 13.51 24.32 -26.49
C LEU A 417 13.77 24.30 -28.01
N VAL A 418 15.02 24.23 -28.42
CA VAL A 418 15.39 24.12 -29.84
C VAL A 418 14.89 22.83 -30.49
N GLY A 419 14.73 21.77 -29.70
CA GLY A 419 14.21 20.46 -30.13
C GLY A 419 12.70 20.28 -29.98
N LEU A 420 11.94 21.32 -29.58
CA LEU A 420 10.51 21.19 -29.25
C LEU A 420 9.70 20.53 -30.38
N SER A 421 9.97 20.88 -31.64
CA SER A 421 9.28 20.28 -32.79
C SER A 421 9.56 18.79 -32.92
N ASP A 422 10.82 18.36 -32.70
CA ASP A 422 11.19 16.96 -32.82
C ASP A 422 10.71 16.15 -31.61
N LEU A 423 10.63 16.76 -30.42
CA LEU A 423 9.99 16.17 -29.26
C LEU A 423 8.50 15.86 -29.54
N HIS A 424 7.76 16.77 -30.13
CA HIS A 424 6.37 16.53 -30.52
C HIS A 424 6.25 15.43 -31.60
N LYS A 425 7.17 15.37 -32.57
CA LYS A 425 7.20 14.30 -33.58
C LYS A 425 7.41 12.92 -32.92
N ALA A 426 8.42 12.80 -32.04
CA ALA A 426 8.71 11.57 -31.34
C ALA A 426 7.51 11.08 -30.50
N LEU A 427 6.89 12.01 -29.77
CA LEU A 427 5.70 11.73 -28.96
C LEU A 427 4.47 11.36 -29.82
N ALA A 428 4.35 11.92 -31.03
CA ALA A 428 3.31 11.56 -31.99
C ALA A 428 3.60 10.25 -32.76
N GLY A 429 4.69 9.55 -32.47
CA GLY A 429 5.10 8.34 -33.16
C GLY A 429 5.65 8.57 -34.57
N GLN A 430 6.08 9.80 -34.87
CA GLN A 430 6.71 10.16 -36.11
C GLN A 430 8.24 10.07 -36.02
N LEU A 431 8.92 10.04 -37.16
CA LEU A 431 10.37 9.98 -37.21
C LEU A 431 11.00 11.22 -36.52
N ALA A 432 11.85 10.96 -35.54
CA ALA A 432 12.61 11.97 -34.81
C ALA A 432 14.07 11.48 -34.61
N PRO A 433 15.00 12.37 -34.28
CA PRO A 433 16.36 11.97 -33.98
C PRO A 433 16.43 11.07 -32.73
N ASP A 434 17.24 10.01 -32.76
CA ASP A 434 17.42 9.06 -31.66
C ASP A 434 17.76 9.76 -30.32
N LEU A 435 18.58 10.82 -30.37
CA LEU A 435 18.95 11.60 -29.19
C LEU A 435 17.72 12.25 -28.50
N VAL A 436 16.72 12.64 -29.28
CA VAL A 436 15.46 13.24 -28.77
C VAL A 436 14.63 12.14 -28.08
N GLU A 437 14.56 10.97 -28.70
CA GLU A 437 13.84 9.83 -28.14
C GLU A 437 14.48 9.35 -26.83
N HIS A 438 15.83 9.21 -26.81
CA HIS A 438 16.56 8.86 -25.59
C HIS A 438 16.35 9.88 -24.48
N TRP A 439 16.43 11.19 -24.81
CA TRP A 439 16.20 12.23 -23.81
C TRP A 439 14.78 12.18 -23.21
N LEU A 440 13.75 11.92 -24.03
CA LEU A 440 12.38 11.75 -23.55
C LEU A 440 12.25 10.59 -22.56
N VAL A 441 12.89 9.46 -22.86
CA VAL A 441 12.92 8.29 -21.97
C VAL A 441 13.63 8.62 -20.65
N ASP A 442 14.78 9.26 -20.72
CA ASP A 442 15.58 9.60 -19.53
C ASP A 442 14.86 10.59 -18.62
N VAL A 443 14.30 11.66 -19.18
CA VAL A 443 13.65 12.73 -18.41
C VAL A 443 12.35 12.27 -17.76
N SER A 444 11.63 11.35 -18.41
CA SER A 444 10.34 10.86 -17.93
C SER A 444 10.44 9.61 -17.07
N GLY A 445 11.45 8.77 -17.32
CA GLY A 445 11.55 7.43 -16.77
C GLY A 445 10.59 6.41 -17.41
N LEU A 446 9.84 6.79 -18.47
CA LEU A 446 8.92 5.94 -19.21
C LEU A 446 9.54 5.47 -20.54
N SER A 447 9.11 4.33 -21.04
CA SER A 447 9.43 3.93 -22.42
C SER A 447 8.80 4.89 -23.44
N LEU A 448 9.42 5.01 -24.60
CA LEU A 448 8.89 5.85 -25.68
C LEU A 448 7.43 5.47 -26.05
N LYS A 449 7.11 4.18 -26.07
CA LYS A 449 5.75 3.69 -26.30
C LYS A 449 4.78 4.16 -25.21
N GLY A 450 5.20 4.16 -23.93
CA GLY A 450 4.42 4.70 -22.82
C GLY A 450 4.15 6.20 -22.99
N LEU A 451 5.16 6.95 -23.41
CA LEU A 451 5.06 8.38 -23.69
C LEU A 451 4.12 8.70 -24.87
N GLN A 452 4.18 7.93 -25.94
CA GLN A 452 3.27 8.04 -27.08
C GLN A 452 1.82 7.73 -26.68
N SER A 453 1.62 6.74 -25.80
CA SER A 453 0.30 6.47 -25.22
C SER A 453 -0.22 7.64 -24.38
N LEU A 454 0.63 8.26 -23.55
CA LEU A 454 0.27 9.46 -22.78
C LEU A 454 -0.06 10.66 -23.67
N TYR A 455 0.72 10.87 -24.74
CA TYR A 455 0.55 11.99 -25.66
C TYR A 455 -0.81 11.97 -26.35
N ALA A 456 -1.35 10.80 -26.61
CA ALA A 456 -2.68 10.62 -27.19
C ALA A 456 -3.82 10.77 -26.18
N LYS A 457 -3.52 10.89 -24.87
CA LYS A 457 -4.51 10.96 -23.79
C LYS A 457 -4.65 12.39 -23.26
N GLY A 458 -5.87 12.72 -22.86
CA GLY A 458 -6.15 13.91 -22.07
C GLY A 458 -5.78 13.71 -20.60
N ARG A 459 -5.45 14.81 -19.91
CA ARG A 459 -5.32 14.84 -18.47
C ARG A 459 -6.64 14.46 -17.82
N VAL A 460 -6.61 13.67 -16.76
CA VAL A 460 -7.80 13.27 -16.02
C VAL A 460 -8.49 14.48 -15.39
N ASP A 461 -9.74 14.71 -15.74
CA ASP A 461 -10.63 15.59 -15.00
C ASP A 461 -11.29 14.80 -13.87
N PHE A 462 -10.99 15.15 -12.63
CA PHE A 462 -11.59 14.47 -11.46
C PHE A 462 -13.08 14.74 -11.27
N ASN A 463 -13.68 15.62 -12.06
CA ASN A 463 -15.13 15.83 -12.10
C ASN A 463 -15.82 15.03 -13.20
N ASP A 464 -15.07 14.35 -14.05
CA ASP A 464 -15.60 13.50 -15.11
C ASP A 464 -15.92 12.10 -14.58
N ASP A 465 -17.20 11.82 -14.37
CA ASP A 465 -17.69 10.50 -13.93
C ASP A 465 -17.53 9.39 -15.00
N SER A 466 -17.21 9.73 -16.24
CA SER A 466 -16.90 8.73 -17.27
C SER A 466 -15.48 8.15 -17.13
N SER A 467 -14.57 8.87 -16.52
CA SER A 467 -13.20 8.44 -16.26
C SER A 467 -13.14 7.44 -15.10
N ILE A 468 -12.68 6.21 -15.35
CA ILE A 468 -12.47 5.21 -14.30
C ILE A 468 -11.44 5.69 -13.27
N ILE A 469 -10.39 6.42 -13.70
CA ILE A 469 -9.37 6.96 -12.79
C ILE A 469 -9.99 7.99 -11.84
N ALA A 470 -10.82 8.90 -12.38
CA ALA A 470 -11.55 9.87 -11.58
C ALA A 470 -12.52 9.19 -10.61
N ARG A 471 -13.25 8.16 -11.04
CA ARG A 471 -14.19 7.38 -10.20
C ARG A 471 -13.48 6.68 -9.05
N VAL A 472 -12.36 6.00 -9.31
CA VAL A 472 -11.56 5.35 -8.26
C VAL A 472 -11.07 6.38 -7.26
N ARG A 473 -10.55 7.50 -7.73
CA ARG A 473 -10.14 8.63 -6.89
C ARG A 473 -11.30 9.24 -6.10
N ALA A 474 -12.45 9.41 -6.76
CA ALA A 474 -13.68 9.95 -6.15
C ALA A 474 -14.24 9.04 -5.06
N ALA A 475 -14.08 7.74 -5.18
CA ALA A 475 -14.55 6.78 -4.18
C ALA A 475 -13.67 6.74 -2.92
N ASP A 476 -12.48 7.35 -2.92
CA ASP A 476 -11.56 7.38 -1.77
C ASP A 476 -12.23 8.05 -0.56
N PRO A 477 -12.29 7.37 0.60
CA PRO A 477 -12.97 7.87 1.79
C PRO A 477 -12.23 9.02 2.50
N ASP A 478 -10.92 9.16 2.26
CA ASP A 478 -10.07 10.11 2.99
C ASP A 478 -9.78 11.41 2.24
N LYS A 479 -10.72 11.85 1.41
CA LYS A 479 -10.59 13.08 0.63
C LYS A 479 -10.52 14.34 1.50
N ARG A 480 -9.51 15.18 1.24
CA ARG A 480 -9.50 16.57 1.65
C ARG A 480 -9.39 17.46 0.42
N ARG A 481 -10.31 18.37 0.23
CA ARG A 481 -10.20 19.43 -0.78
C ARG A 481 -9.36 20.57 -0.22
N VAL A 482 -8.28 20.89 -0.94
CA VAL A 482 -7.49 22.08 -0.69
C VAL A 482 -7.62 22.98 -1.92
N VAL A 483 -7.99 24.24 -1.71
CA VAL A 483 -8.06 25.21 -2.79
C VAL A 483 -6.63 25.66 -3.11
N THR A 484 -6.20 25.43 -4.33
CA THR A 484 -4.92 25.87 -4.86
C THR A 484 -5.14 26.79 -6.06
N VAL A 485 -4.14 27.56 -6.42
CA VAL A 485 -4.16 28.36 -7.65
C VAL A 485 -3.44 27.59 -8.74
N ASP A 486 -4.10 27.34 -9.86
CA ASP A 486 -3.41 26.79 -11.04
C ASP A 486 -2.39 27.84 -11.53
N PRO A 487 -1.08 27.54 -11.51
CA PRO A 487 -0.06 28.51 -11.81
C PRO A 487 -0.02 28.92 -13.29
N PHE A 488 -0.66 28.15 -14.17
CA PHE A 488 -0.69 28.43 -15.61
C PHE A 488 -1.89 29.28 -16.01
N THR A 489 -3.01 29.13 -15.32
CA THR A 489 -4.26 29.83 -15.65
C THR A 489 -4.62 30.92 -14.63
N GLY A 490 -3.98 30.92 -13.45
CA GLY A 490 -4.33 31.80 -12.33
C GLY A 490 -5.69 31.49 -11.71
N THR A 491 -6.36 30.42 -12.14
CA THR A 491 -7.68 30.06 -11.64
C THR A 491 -7.57 29.26 -10.33
N LEU A 492 -8.54 29.44 -9.44
CA LEU A 492 -8.69 28.64 -8.24
C LEU A 492 -9.07 27.21 -8.65
N THR A 493 -8.20 26.27 -8.37
CA THR A 493 -8.46 24.84 -8.54
C THR A 493 -8.61 24.17 -7.19
N SER A 494 -9.54 23.24 -7.11
CA SER A 494 -9.72 22.43 -5.89
C SER A 494 -8.91 21.15 -6.06
N GLU A 495 -7.75 21.06 -5.41
CA GLU A 495 -7.00 19.82 -5.31
C GLU A 495 -7.49 18.98 -4.14
N VAL A 496 -7.60 17.69 -4.38
CA VAL A 496 -7.96 16.75 -3.31
C VAL A 496 -6.67 16.16 -2.76
N ILE A 497 -6.28 16.60 -1.56
CA ILE A 497 -5.18 16.00 -0.82
C ILE A 497 -5.78 14.96 0.10
N SER A 498 -5.36 13.73 -0.06
CA SER A 498 -5.71 12.72 0.93
C SER A 498 -4.61 12.67 1.98
N GLY A 499 -5.05 12.55 3.20
CA GLY A 499 -4.16 12.35 4.30
C GLY A 499 -4.39 10.96 4.87
N ARG A 500 -3.66 9.97 4.45
CA ARG A 500 -3.33 8.85 5.29
C ARG A 500 -1.94 9.01 5.82
#